data_7be104f2e26afc49786e91fe90eed23e
#
_entry.id   7be104f2e26afc49786e91fe90eed23e
#
_cell.length_a   1.000
_cell.length_b   1.000
_cell.length_c   1.000
_cell.angle_alpha   90.00
_cell.angle_beta   90.00
_cell.angle_gamma   90.00
#
_symmetry.space_group_name_H-M   'P 1'
#
loop_
_entity.id
_entity.type
_entity.pdbx_description
1 polymer ?
#
loop_
_entity_poly.entity_id
_entity_poly.type
_entity_poly.pdbx_seq_one_letter_code
_entity_poly.pdbx_strand_id
1 'polypeptide(L)'
;MKTNGAPQEIFKTVASHRTEYEHPIKLEKGECVMLGERAPEENWKDWIWAENSRGHGGWVPVQLIDHPEGETRGMVLEDYSARELNVDPGEEIVKIRTLNGWTWVRRISDREEGWLPNESIGDEAVQAAENGRS
;
A
#
# COMPACT_ATOMS: atom_id res chain seq x y z
N MET A 1 -1.14 24.61 -16.08
CA MET A 1 -1.46 24.21 -15.99
C MET A 1 -1.76 23.34 -15.73
N LYS A 2 -1.91 23.18 -15.49
CA LYS A 2 -2.24 22.52 -15.31
C LYS A 2 -2.70 21.61 -15.13
N THR A 3 -2.86 21.27 -14.86
CA THR A 3 -3.26 20.65 -14.61
C THR A 3 -3.74 19.73 -14.80
N ASN A 4 -3.78 19.22 -14.83
CA ASN A 4 -4.28 18.36 -15.05
C ASN A 4 -5.32 18.08 -14.91
N GLY A 5 -5.36 17.90 -14.96
CA GLY A 5 -6.52 18.05 -15.09
C GLY A 5 -7.67 17.32 -14.69
N ALA A 6 -7.76 16.08 -14.84
CA ALA A 6 -8.93 15.35 -14.43
C ALA A 6 -9.01 15.31 -12.91
N PRO A 7 -10.20 15.48 -12.34
CA PRO A 7 -10.34 15.34 -10.90
C PRO A 7 -10.08 13.91 -10.48
N GLN A 8 -9.60 13.74 -9.28
CA GLN A 8 -9.40 12.42 -8.75
C GLN A 8 -10.73 11.77 -8.45
N GLU A 9 -10.82 10.49 -8.72
CA GLU A 9 -12.02 9.75 -8.40
C GLU A 9 -12.03 9.41 -6.93
N ILE A 10 -13.20 9.44 -6.34
CA ILE A 10 -13.39 9.12 -4.93
C ILE A 10 -14.10 7.80 -4.84
N PHE A 11 -13.57 6.93 -3.99
CA PHE A 11 -14.15 5.62 -3.74
C PHE A 11 -14.57 5.54 -2.28
N LYS A 12 -15.44 4.62 -1.97
CA LYS A 12 -15.85 4.39 -0.59
C LYS A 12 -15.38 3.03 -0.14
N THR A 13 -14.99 2.96 1.13
CA THR A 13 -14.70 1.67 1.72
C THR A 13 -16.01 0.91 1.92
N VAL A 14 -15.95 -0.39 1.73
CA VAL A 14 -17.15 -1.24 1.88
C VAL A 14 -17.00 -2.26 2.98
N ALA A 15 -15.80 -2.39 3.56
CA ALA A 15 -15.56 -3.30 4.66
C ALA A 15 -14.56 -2.66 5.58
N SER A 16 -14.67 -2.95 6.86
CA SER A 16 -13.73 -2.42 7.82
C SER A 16 -12.38 -3.12 7.68
N HIS A 17 -11.34 -2.43 8.06
CA HIS A 17 -10.00 -2.99 8.08
C HIS A 17 -9.26 -2.43 9.28
N ARG A 18 -8.60 -3.31 10.02
CA ARG A 18 -7.76 -2.92 11.16
C ARG A 18 -6.41 -3.59 11.00
N THR A 19 -5.36 -2.81 11.06
CA THR A 19 -4.02 -3.36 10.97
C THR A 19 -3.69 -4.09 12.26
N GLU A 20 -2.91 -5.15 12.12
CA GLU A 20 -2.39 -5.87 13.28
C GLU A 20 -0.95 -5.46 13.58
N TYR A 21 -0.39 -4.56 12.80
CA TYR A 21 1.02 -4.20 12.91
C TYR A 21 1.13 -2.78 13.47
N GLU A 22 1.64 -2.67 14.69
CA GLU A 22 1.80 -1.37 15.31
C GLU A 22 3.00 -0.61 14.79
N HIS A 23 4.01 -1.35 14.32
CA HIS A 23 5.24 -0.73 13.84
C HIS A 23 5.59 -1.28 12.47
N PRO A 24 4.88 -0.83 11.43
CA PRO A 24 5.13 -1.35 10.08
C PRO A 24 6.50 -0.94 9.59
N ILE A 25 7.11 -1.80 8.81
CA ILE A 25 8.43 -1.52 8.27
C ILE A 25 8.35 -0.35 7.31
N LYS A 26 9.41 0.46 7.29
CA LYS A 26 9.54 1.57 6.38
C LYS A 26 10.92 1.50 5.76
N LEU A 27 10.96 1.56 4.43
CA LEU A 27 12.21 1.42 3.69
C LEU A 27 12.38 2.58 2.74
N GLU A 28 13.62 2.97 2.51
CA GLU A 28 13.94 4.04 1.58
C GLU A 28 14.65 3.48 0.36
N LYS A 29 14.41 4.12 -0.78
CA LYS A 29 15.07 3.75 -2.01
C LYS A 29 16.58 3.70 -1.81
N GLY A 30 17.19 2.62 -2.29
CA GLY A 30 18.63 2.44 -2.18
C GLY A 30 19.06 1.74 -0.91
N GLU A 31 18.15 1.49 0.00
CA GLU A 31 18.48 0.81 1.24
C GLU A 31 18.76 -0.66 0.98
N CYS A 32 19.74 -1.22 1.68
CA CYS A 32 20.06 -2.64 1.56
C CYS A 32 19.34 -3.39 2.65
N VAL A 33 18.68 -4.48 2.27
CA VAL A 33 17.91 -5.26 3.24
C VAL A 33 18.34 -6.72 3.17
N MET A 34 18.15 -7.42 4.28
CA MET A 34 18.33 -8.87 4.32
C MET A 34 17.00 -9.50 3.93
N LEU A 35 17.08 -10.52 3.09
CA LEU A 35 15.87 -11.16 2.58
C LEU A 35 15.66 -12.49 3.25
N GLY A 36 14.40 -12.74 3.63
CA GLY A 36 13.99 -14.01 4.16
C GLY A 36 13.23 -14.79 3.10
N GLU A 37 12.25 -15.53 3.55
CA GLU A 37 11.51 -16.41 2.66
C GLU A 37 10.36 -15.67 1.99
N ARG A 38 9.99 -16.17 0.83
CA ARG A 38 8.74 -15.73 0.22
C ARG A 38 7.59 -16.27 1.03
N ALA A 39 6.47 -15.53 0.98
CA ALA A 39 5.28 -16.01 1.66
C ALA A 39 4.85 -17.34 1.04
N PRO A 40 4.52 -18.34 1.87
CA PRO A 40 4.24 -19.67 1.34
C PRO A 40 2.88 -19.81 0.69
N GLU A 41 1.92 -18.97 1.06
CA GLU A 41 0.59 -19.09 0.50
C GLU A 41 0.57 -18.61 -0.93
N GLU A 42 -0.23 -19.29 -1.75
CA GLU A 42 -0.34 -18.94 -3.15
C GLU A 42 -0.75 -17.48 -3.34
N ASN A 43 -1.63 -16.98 -2.49
CA ASN A 43 -2.10 -15.61 -2.62
C ASN A 43 -1.06 -14.58 -2.22
N TRP A 44 0.02 -15.00 -1.58
CA TRP A 44 1.04 -14.09 -1.07
C TRP A 44 2.39 -14.32 -1.71
N LYS A 45 2.43 -15.03 -2.83
CA LYS A 45 3.71 -15.39 -3.45
C LYS A 45 4.51 -14.19 -3.92
N ASP A 46 3.86 -13.04 -4.07
CA ASP A 46 4.55 -11.83 -4.51
C ASP A 46 5.06 -10.99 -3.35
N TRP A 47 5.14 -11.56 -2.17
CA TRP A 47 5.65 -10.89 -0.99
C TRP A 47 6.87 -11.62 -0.47
N ILE A 48 7.85 -10.87 0.02
CA ILE A 48 9.05 -11.45 0.57
C ILE A 48 9.34 -10.78 1.91
N TRP A 49 9.85 -11.55 2.85
CA TRP A 49 10.23 -10.98 4.15
C TRP A 49 11.54 -10.23 3.98
N ALA A 50 11.61 -9.01 4.49
CA ALA A 50 12.82 -8.20 4.43
C ALA A 50 13.07 -7.57 5.78
N GLU A 51 14.35 -7.46 6.14
CA GLU A 51 14.77 -6.81 7.38
C GLU A 51 15.73 -5.69 7.06
N ASN A 52 15.53 -4.55 7.70
CA ASN A 52 16.43 -3.43 7.51
C ASN A 52 17.65 -3.56 8.42
N SER A 53 18.55 -2.60 8.35
CA SER A 53 19.79 -2.66 9.10
C SER A 53 19.59 -2.57 10.61
N ARG A 54 18.42 -2.14 11.03
CA ARG A 54 18.10 -2.08 12.47
C ARG A 54 17.40 -3.33 12.98
N GLY A 55 17.28 -4.35 12.11
CA GLY A 55 16.64 -5.59 12.53
C GLY A 55 15.12 -5.55 12.49
N HIS A 56 14.54 -4.52 11.92
CA HIS A 56 13.09 -4.41 11.81
C HIS A 56 12.65 -5.08 10.51
N GLY A 57 11.73 -6.02 10.61
CA GLY A 57 11.33 -6.81 9.46
C GLY A 57 9.87 -6.65 9.11
N GLY A 58 9.54 -7.03 7.89
CA GLY A 58 8.16 -7.00 7.43
C GLY A 58 8.05 -7.57 6.03
N TRP A 59 6.81 -7.72 5.59
CA TRP A 59 6.53 -8.22 4.24
C TRP A 59 6.60 -7.07 3.25
N VAL A 60 7.31 -7.29 2.15
CA VAL A 60 7.54 -6.26 1.13
C VAL A 60 7.20 -6.87 -0.23
N PRO A 61 6.55 -6.10 -1.10
CA PRO A 61 6.30 -6.60 -2.46
C PRO A 61 7.62 -6.89 -3.17
N VAL A 62 7.71 -8.07 -3.80
CA VAL A 62 8.95 -8.46 -4.47
C VAL A 62 9.31 -7.47 -5.58
N GLN A 63 8.33 -6.79 -6.15
CA GLN A 63 8.59 -5.85 -7.23
C GLN A 63 9.42 -4.65 -6.78
N LEU A 64 9.45 -4.39 -5.48
CA LEU A 64 10.17 -3.22 -4.95
C LEU A 64 11.58 -3.54 -4.50
N ILE A 65 12.02 -4.79 -4.67
CA ILE A 65 13.34 -5.23 -4.23
C ILE A 65 14.12 -5.75 -5.43
N ASP A 66 15.33 -5.22 -5.59
CA ASP A 66 16.26 -5.79 -6.56
C ASP A 66 17.01 -6.90 -5.84
N HIS A 67 16.73 -8.15 -6.18
CA HIS A 67 17.36 -9.28 -5.50
C HIS A 67 17.84 -10.28 -6.52
N PRO A 68 19.16 -10.28 -6.78
CA PRO A 68 19.70 -11.27 -7.68
C PRO A 68 19.43 -12.68 -7.16
N GLU A 69 19.24 -13.58 -8.08
CA GLU A 69 18.93 -14.96 -7.73
C GLU A 69 20.05 -15.54 -6.87
N GLY A 70 19.64 -16.22 -5.82
CA GLY A 70 20.61 -16.85 -4.92
C GLY A 70 21.17 -15.94 -3.85
N GLU A 71 20.80 -14.68 -3.84
CA GLU A 71 21.30 -13.74 -2.85
C GLU A 71 20.34 -13.65 -1.68
N THR A 72 20.92 -13.39 -0.50
CA THR A 72 20.12 -13.16 0.71
C THR A 72 19.99 -11.69 1.02
N ARG A 73 20.41 -10.84 0.11
CA ARG A 73 20.32 -9.40 0.27
C ARG A 73 19.68 -8.80 -0.96
N GLY A 74 19.02 -7.67 -0.76
CA GLY A 74 18.44 -6.95 -1.86
C GLY A 74 18.54 -5.47 -1.64
N MET A 75 18.27 -4.72 -2.70
CA MET A 75 18.27 -3.27 -2.63
C MET A 75 16.87 -2.79 -2.88
N VAL A 76 16.43 -1.83 -2.07
CA VAL A 76 15.09 -1.26 -2.19
C VAL A 76 15.07 -0.33 -3.41
N LEU A 77 14.12 -0.56 -4.31
CA LEU A 77 14.05 0.18 -5.57
C LEU A 77 13.25 1.47 -5.45
N GLU A 78 12.35 1.56 -4.48
CA GLU A 78 11.61 2.80 -4.24
C GLU A 78 11.16 2.83 -2.79
N ASP A 79 10.85 4.01 -2.30
CA ASP A 79 10.39 4.15 -0.92
C ASP A 79 9.17 3.29 -0.68
N TYR A 80 9.12 2.66 0.48
CA TYR A 80 8.02 1.77 0.81
C TYR A 80 7.69 1.89 2.29
N SER A 81 6.40 1.85 2.59
CA SER A 81 5.92 1.75 3.96
C SER A 81 4.86 0.66 3.98
N ALA A 82 4.93 -0.21 4.99
CA ALA A 82 3.93 -1.25 5.17
C ALA A 82 2.75 -0.75 5.99
N ARG A 83 2.64 0.54 6.21
CA ARG A 83 1.55 1.10 7.00
C ARG A 83 0.20 0.78 6.36
N GLU A 84 -0.71 0.27 7.17
CA GLU A 84 -2.07 0.01 6.74
C GLU A 84 -2.99 1.02 7.39
N LEU A 85 -4.02 1.39 6.67
CA LEU A 85 -4.96 2.38 7.15
C LEU A 85 -6.15 1.68 7.80
N ASN A 86 -6.51 2.12 8.99
CA ASN A 86 -7.69 1.58 9.66
C ASN A 86 -8.92 2.33 9.17
N VAL A 87 -9.91 1.59 8.71
CA VAL A 87 -11.12 2.21 8.16
C VAL A 87 -12.37 1.45 8.59
N ASP A 88 -13.48 2.15 8.54
CA ASP A 88 -14.81 1.58 8.66
C ASP A 88 -15.50 1.68 7.31
N PRO A 89 -16.58 0.92 7.08
CA PRO A 89 -17.30 1.07 5.81
C PRO A 89 -17.86 2.48 5.64
N GLY A 90 -17.85 2.96 4.41
CA GLY A 90 -18.42 4.25 4.09
C GLY A 90 -17.48 5.42 4.13
N GLU A 91 -16.21 5.19 4.37
CA GLU A 91 -15.23 6.28 4.36
C GLU A 91 -14.76 6.58 2.95
N GLU A 92 -14.54 7.84 2.67
CA GLU A 92 -14.15 8.24 1.31
C GLU A 92 -12.65 8.31 1.18
N ILE A 93 -12.15 7.74 0.09
CA ILE A 93 -10.72 7.65 -0.15
C ILE A 93 -10.44 7.92 -1.63
N VAL A 94 -9.20 8.31 -1.92
CA VAL A 94 -8.69 8.31 -3.29
C VAL A 94 -7.63 7.24 -3.39
N LYS A 95 -7.58 6.55 -4.53
CA LYS A 95 -6.60 5.51 -4.77
C LYS A 95 -5.35 6.13 -5.35
N ILE A 96 -4.20 5.74 -4.82
CA ILE A 96 -2.94 6.28 -5.29
C ILE A 96 -2.18 5.23 -6.07
N ARG A 97 -2.11 4.00 -5.56
CA ARG A 97 -1.35 2.95 -6.21
C ARG A 97 -1.88 1.59 -5.77
N THR A 98 -2.00 0.67 -6.72
CA THR A 98 -2.43 -0.70 -6.43
C THR A 98 -1.27 -1.64 -6.70
N LEU A 99 -1.07 -2.60 -5.80
CA LEU A 99 0.02 -3.55 -5.92
C LEU A 99 -0.31 -4.80 -5.13
N ASN A 100 -0.22 -5.95 -5.79
CA ASN A 100 -0.37 -7.27 -5.14
C ASN A 100 -1.64 -7.41 -4.31
N GLY A 101 -2.75 -6.86 -4.79
CA GLY A 101 -4.02 -7.02 -4.09
C GLY A 101 -4.30 -5.98 -3.04
N TRP A 102 -3.42 -5.01 -2.90
CA TRP A 102 -3.58 -3.91 -1.93
C TRP A 102 -3.49 -2.59 -2.68
N THR A 103 -4.15 -1.57 -2.12
CA THR A 103 -4.11 -0.23 -2.70
C THR A 103 -3.67 0.76 -1.64
N TRP A 104 -2.68 1.58 -1.99
CA TRP A 104 -2.29 2.72 -1.14
C TRP A 104 -3.30 3.81 -1.40
N VAL A 105 -3.96 4.26 -0.34
CA VAL A 105 -5.04 5.22 -0.45
C VAL A 105 -4.79 6.39 0.46
N ARG A 106 -5.46 7.50 0.18
CA ARG A 106 -5.52 8.64 1.09
C ARG A 106 -6.95 8.86 1.48
N ARG A 107 -7.22 8.89 2.78
CA ARG A 107 -8.56 9.18 3.28
C ARG A 107 -8.80 10.67 3.17
N ILE A 108 -9.97 11.04 2.68
CA ILE A 108 -10.25 12.45 2.40
C ILE A 108 -10.42 13.25 3.69
N SER A 109 -11.05 12.66 4.69
CA SER A 109 -11.43 13.42 5.88
C SER A 109 -10.23 13.94 6.67
N ASP A 110 -9.13 13.19 6.72
CA ASP A 110 -7.98 13.59 7.54
C ASP A 110 -6.66 13.50 6.78
N ARG A 111 -6.70 13.09 5.50
CA ARG A 111 -5.53 12.97 4.64
C ARG A 111 -4.53 11.91 5.08
N GLU A 112 -4.97 10.99 5.92
CA GLU A 112 -4.12 9.87 6.32
C GLU A 112 -3.99 8.89 5.16
N GLU A 113 -2.82 8.28 5.03
CA GLU A 113 -2.54 7.37 3.94
C GLU A 113 -2.11 6.02 4.47
N GLY A 114 -2.38 4.99 3.70
CA GLY A 114 -1.95 3.65 4.04
C GLY A 114 -2.53 2.64 3.07
N TRP A 115 -2.13 1.39 3.26
CA TRP A 115 -2.59 0.28 2.42
C TRP A 115 -3.93 -0.24 2.90
N LEU A 116 -4.78 -0.58 1.95
CA LEU A 116 -6.02 -1.30 2.22
C LEU A 116 -6.10 -2.50 1.29
N PRO A 117 -6.62 -3.63 1.78
CA PRO A 117 -6.88 -4.74 0.86
C PRO A 117 -7.95 -4.31 -0.12
N ASN A 118 -7.79 -4.74 -1.38
CA ASN A 118 -8.70 -4.28 -2.42
C ASN A 118 -10.15 -4.61 -2.11
N GLU A 119 -10.40 -5.72 -1.40
CA GLU A 119 -11.77 -6.09 -1.09
C GLU A 119 -12.44 -5.15 -0.08
N SER A 120 -11.67 -4.28 0.57
CA SER A 120 -12.26 -3.28 1.47
C SER A 120 -12.70 -2.03 0.73
N ILE A 121 -12.40 -1.93 -0.56
CA ILE A 121 -12.67 -0.72 -1.34
C ILE A 121 -13.76 -1.04 -2.35
N GLY A 122 -14.75 -0.15 -2.45
CA GLY A 122 -15.82 -0.35 -3.41
C GLY A 122 -15.31 -0.30 -4.84
N ASP A 123 -15.99 -1.02 -5.73
CA ASP A 123 -15.55 -1.16 -7.11
C ASP A 123 -15.79 0.06 -7.96
N GLU A 124 -16.72 0.90 -7.56
CA GLU A 124 -17.10 2.04 -8.38
C GLU A 124 -16.81 3.33 -7.66
N ALA A 125 -16.33 4.31 -8.42
CA ALA A 125 -16.12 5.63 -7.88
C ALA A 125 -17.45 6.26 -7.52
N VAL A 126 -17.48 7.00 -6.41
CA VAL A 126 -18.66 7.78 -6.10
C VAL A 126 -18.65 9.01 -7.00
N GLN A 127 -19.81 9.60 -7.15
CA GLN A 127 -19.95 10.71 -8.05
C GLN A 127 -19.54 12.00 -7.38
N ALA A 128 -18.27 12.09 -7.10
CA ALA A 128 -17.76 13.20 -6.32
C ALA A 128 -18.00 14.53 -7.01
N ALA A 129 -17.94 14.52 -8.30
CA ALA A 129 -18.12 15.76 -9.01
C ALA A 129 -19.47 16.37 -8.76
N GLU A 130 -20.42 15.55 -8.47
CA GLU A 130 -21.72 16.07 -8.21
C GLU A 130 -21.79 16.81 -6.93
N ASN A 131 -20.89 16.51 -6.04
CA ASN A 131 -20.93 17.18 -4.79
C ASN A 131 -20.63 18.61 -4.91
N GLY A 132 -19.84 18.94 -5.84
CA GLY A 132 -19.49 20.30 -5.93
C GLY A 132 -20.41 21.07 -6.75
N ARG A 133 -21.25 20.43 -7.44
CA ARG A 133 -22.01 21.20 -8.24
C ARG A 133 -23.36 21.07 -7.89
N SER A 134 -23.89 21.34 -7.99
CA SER A 134 -25.18 21.18 -7.71
C SER A 134 -25.95 21.92 -8.11
#